data_c1fa2f4a4979cfc4f75d203bd83fd10d
#
_entry.id   c1fa2f4a4979cfc4f75d203bd83fd10d
#
_cell.length_a   1.000
_cell.length_b   1.000
_cell.length_c   1.000
_cell.angle_alpha   90.00
_cell.angle_beta   90.00
_cell.angle_gamma   90.00
#
_symmetry.space_group_name_H-M   'P 1'
#
loop_
_entity.id
_entity.type
_entity.pdbx_description
1 polymer ?
#
loop_
_entity_poly.entity_id
_entity_poly.type
_entity_poly.pdbx_seq_one_letter_code
_entity_poly.pdbx_strand_id
1 'polypeptide(L)'
;EIGLDGFVPELNTPEAFAQQQLFYKAQLKLAKQYQLPVILHVRRSADLLLKGLRDTPVMGGIAHAFNGSLQQAHAFISLGFKLGFGGALTYDRALQLRRLAVELPLSALVLETDAPDIPPHWLYATAAQRAAGQTQGRNEPAELPRIAQVLADLRGISLDEVAAVTRANAIEALPRLK
;
A
#
# COMPACT_ATOMS: atom_id res chain seq x y z
N GLU A 1 1.61 -8.78 8.00
CA GLU A 1 1.83 -7.34 7.94
C GLU A 1 1.94 -6.74 9.35
N ILE A 2 2.58 -5.59 9.49
CA ILE A 2 2.71 -4.83 10.74
C ILE A 2 2.34 -3.37 10.47
N GLY A 3 2.01 -2.59 11.49
CA GLY A 3 1.74 -1.18 11.25
C GLY A 3 0.76 -0.54 12.22
N LEU A 4 0.15 0.56 11.77
CA LEU A 4 -0.75 1.38 12.59
C LEU A 4 -1.98 1.81 11.78
N ASP A 5 -3.17 1.62 12.36
CA ASP A 5 -4.42 2.16 11.83
C ASP A 5 -4.91 3.32 12.70
N GLY A 6 -4.84 4.54 12.16
CA GLY A 6 -5.37 5.75 12.77
C GLY A 6 -6.73 6.18 12.21
N PHE A 7 -7.42 5.27 11.49
CA PHE A 7 -8.69 5.57 10.84
C PHE A 7 -9.90 4.90 11.51
N VAL A 8 -9.77 3.63 11.87
CA VAL A 8 -10.87 2.85 12.48
C VAL A 8 -11.11 3.39 13.90
N PRO A 9 -12.33 3.86 14.24
CA PRO A 9 -12.59 4.53 15.52
C PRO A 9 -12.22 3.69 16.74
N GLU A 10 -12.53 2.39 16.70
CA GLU A 10 -12.27 1.44 17.79
C GLU A 10 -10.78 1.20 18.01
N LEU A 11 -9.97 1.34 16.94
CA LEU A 11 -8.52 1.18 16.97
C LEU A 11 -7.79 2.51 17.28
N ASN A 12 -8.50 3.64 17.21
CA ASN A 12 -7.92 4.97 17.36
C ASN A 12 -8.25 5.61 18.73
N THR A 13 -8.68 4.82 19.71
CA THR A 13 -8.71 5.28 21.11
C THR A 13 -7.27 5.42 21.64
N PRO A 14 -7.00 6.28 22.61
CA PRO A 14 -5.65 6.45 23.17
C PRO A 14 -5.01 5.13 23.60
N GLU A 15 -5.77 4.26 24.25
CA GLU A 15 -5.32 2.96 24.77
C GLU A 15 -5.04 1.97 23.63
N ALA A 16 -5.98 1.82 22.69
CA ALA A 16 -5.84 0.91 21.56
C ALA A 16 -4.70 1.36 20.64
N PHE A 17 -4.55 2.65 20.41
CA PHE A 17 -3.49 3.20 19.59
C PHE A 17 -2.11 3.05 20.24
N ALA A 18 -2.01 3.23 21.57
CA ALA A 18 -0.79 2.96 22.32
C ALA A 18 -0.39 1.48 22.24
N GLN A 19 -1.36 0.59 22.29
CA GLN A 19 -1.13 -0.86 22.12
C GLN A 19 -0.64 -1.19 20.71
N GLN A 20 -1.23 -0.61 19.65
CA GLN A 20 -0.73 -0.76 18.29
C GLN A 20 0.75 -0.33 18.18
N GLN A 21 1.10 0.82 18.76
CA GLN A 21 2.48 1.32 18.75
C GLN A 21 3.44 0.37 19.49
N LEU A 22 3.00 -0.24 20.59
CA LEU A 22 3.79 -1.22 21.33
C LEU A 22 4.09 -2.44 20.43
N PHE A 23 3.08 -3.02 19.81
CA PHE A 23 3.23 -4.15 18.89
C PHE A 23 4.08 -3.79 17.67
N TYR A 24 3.83 -2.65 17.04
CA TYR A 24 4.62 -2.20 15.91
C TYR A 24 6.12 -2.12 16.24
N LYS A 25 6.47 -1.49 17.37
CA LYS A 25 7.86 -1.40 17.83
C LYS A 25 8.47 -2.76 18.14
N ALA A 26 7.71 -3.67 18.74
CA ALA A 26 8.18 -5.03 19.03
C ALA A 26 8.43 -5.81 17.73
N GLN A 27 7.53 -5.72 16.76
CA GLN A 27 7.65 -6.38 15.47
C GLN A 27 8.82 -5.81 14.63
N LEU A 28 9.08 -4.49 14.68
CA LEU A 28 10.27 -3.91 14.06
C LEU A 28 11.57 -4.48 14.66
N LYS A 29 11.63 -4.66 15.98
CA LYS A 29 12.80 -5.29 16.65
C LYS A 29 13.01 -6.73 16.16
N LEU A 30 11.94 -7.49 16.02
CA LEU A 30 12.01 -8.86 15.47
C LEU A 30 12.46 -8.85 14.02
N ALA A 31 11.88 -7.97 13.17
CA ALA A 31 12.29 -7.84 11.79
C ALA A 31 13.77 -7.49 11.65
N LYS A 32 14.27 -6.56 12.48
CA LYS A 32 15.69 -6.20 12.54
C LYS A 32 16.55 -7.38 12.98
N GLN A 33 16.15 -8.07 14.05
CA GLN A 33 16.89 -9.22 14.61
C GLN A 33 17.03 -10.37 13.60
N TYR A 34 15.95 -10.66 12.86
CA TYR A 34 15.92 -11.76 11.89
C TYR A 34 16.23 -11.33 10.45
N GLN A 35 16.62 -10.07 10.25
CA GLN A 35 16.89 -9.51 8.93
C GLN A 35 15.76 -9.79 7.93
N LEU A 36 14.54 -9.41 8.32
CA LEU A 36 13.35 -9.58 7.51
C LEU A 36 12.87 -8.24 6.98
N PRO A 37 12.43 -8.19 5.70
CA PRO A 37 11.63 -7.08 5.21
C PRO A 37 10.26 -7.09 5.87
N VAL A 38 9.57 -5.95 5.87
CA VAL A 38 8.25 -5.81 6.48
C VAL A 38 7.22 -5.29 5.47
N ILE A 39 5.98 -5.78 5.58
CA ILE A 39 4.82 -5.18 4.91
C ILE A 39 4.12 -4.29 5.95
N LEU A 40 3.96 -3.02 5.61
CA LEU A 40 3.42 -1.99 6.51
C LEU A 40 1.97 -1.66 6.19
N HIS A 41 1.10 -1.75 7.18
CA HIS A 41 -0.22 -1.14 7.17
C HIS A 41 -0.11 0.37 7.43
N VAL A 42 -0.46 1.18 6.41
CA VAL A 42 -0.29 2.63 6.45
C VAL A 42 -1.65 3.33 6.33
N ARG A 43 -2.34 3.53 7.45
CA ARG A 43 -3.65 4.16 7.42
C ARG A 43 -3.73 5.32 8.43
N ARG A 44 -3.61 6.57 7.95
CA ARG A 44 -3.50 7.79 8.77
C ARG A 44 -2.39 7.74 9.82
N SER A 45 -1.27 7.09 9.50
CA SER A 45 -0.20 6.79 10.47
C SER A 45 1.22 6.95 9.90
N ALA A 46 1.37 7.45 8.68
CA ALA A 46 2.63 7.47 7.95
C ALA A 46 3.79 8.08 8.76
N ASP A 47 3.59 9.23 9.43
CA ASP A 47 4.67 9.91 10.17
C ASP A 47 5.14 9.11 11.39
N LEU A 48 4.21 8.43 12.08
CA LEU A 48 4.53 7.56 13.23
C LEU A 48 5.25 6.29 12.78
N LEU A 49 4.85 5.72 11.64
CA LEU A 49 5.55 4.59 11.04
C LEU A 49 6.97 4.99 10.64
N LEU A 50 7.15 6.12 9.95
CA LEU A 50 8.45 6.65 9.57
C LEU A 50 9.34 6.92 10.80
N LYS A 51 8.76 7.44 11.89
CA LYS A 51 9.48 7.60 13.16
C LYS A 51 9.98 6.25 13.68
N GLY A 52 9.11 5.25 13.76
CA GLY A 52 9.49 3.91 14.24
C GLY A 52 10.58 3.25 13.38
N LEU A 53 10.52 3.41 12.04
CA LEU A 53 11.52 2.91 11.12
C LEU A 53 12.89 3.59 11.29
N ARG A 54 12.92 4.90 11.59
CA ARG A 54 14.17 5.62 11.89
C ARG A 54 14.77 5.18 13.23
N ASP A 55 13.92 4.98 14.26
CA ASP A 55 14.34 4.50 15.58
C ASP A 55 14.82 3.03 15.54
N THR A 56 14.24 2.22 14.67
CA THR A 56 14.56 0.79 14.50
C THR A 56 14.64 0.44 13.01
N PRO A 57 15.77 0.70 12.35
CA PRO A 57 15.95 0.40 10.93
C PRO A 57 15.82 -1.09 10.63
N VAL A 58 15.08 -1.41 9.57
CA VAL A 58 14.87 -2.75 9.01
C VAL A 58 15.39 -2.81 7.57
N MET A 59 15.34 -3.96 6.91
CA MET A 59 15.82 -4.13 5.53
C MET A 59 14.97 -3.42 4.45
N GLY A 60 13.92 -2.69 4.83
CA GLY A 60 12.93 -2.14 3.92
C GLY A 60 11.71 -3.06 3.83
N GLY A 61 11.03 -3.04 2.70
CA GLY A 61 9.82 -3.83 2.47
C GLY A 61 8.78 -3.11 1.60
N ILE A 62 7.51 -3.24 1.95
CA ILE A 62 6.40 -2.63 1.21
C ILE A 62 5.53 -1.81 2.18
N ALA A 63 5.29 -0.55 1.86
CA ALA A 63 4.23 0.25 2.46
C ALA A 63 2.96 0.03 1.62
N HIS A 64 2.09 -0.91 2.07
CA HIS A 64 0.93 -1.32 1.29
C HIS A 64 -0.19 -0.27 1.35
N ALA A 65 -1.06 -0.28 0.37
CA ALA A 65 -2.19 0.65 0.20
C ALA A 65 -1.78 2.13 0.45
N PHE A 66 -0.59 2.50 -0.06
CA PHE A 66 0.01 3.78 0.26
C PHE A 66 -0.85 4.94 -0.26
N ASN A 67 -1.22 5.84 0.65
CA ASN A 67 -2.00 7.04 0.36
C ASN A 67 -1.52 8.21 1.23
N GLY A 68 -0.24 8.54 1.13
CA GLY A 68 0.40 9.65 1.85
C GLY A 68 0.71 10.84 0.96
N SER A 69 1.44 11.81 1.51
CA SER A 69 2.00 12.92 0.73
C SER A 69 3.21 12.48 -0.09
N LEU A 70 3.60 13.29 -1.09
CA LEU A 70 4.82 13.07 -1.86
C LEU A 70 6.07 13.04 -0.95
N GLN A 71 6.11 13.91 0.06
CA GLN A 71 7.21 13.93 1.03
C GLN A 71 7.29 12.63 1.84
N GLN A 72 6.14 12.11 2.30
CA GLN A 72 6.08 10.82 2.99
C GLN A 72 6.49 9.67 2.07
N ALA A 73 6.04 9.68 0.80
CA ALA A 73 6.45 8.71 -0.21
C ALA A 73 7.97 8.66 -0.35
N HIS A 74 8.62 9.80 -0.56
CA HIS A 74 10.09 9.88 -0.65
C HIS A 74 10.77 9.41 0.64
N ALA A 75 10.20 9.70 1.81
CA ALA A 75 10.75 9.24 3.08
C ALA A 75 10.70 7.70 3.22
N PHE A 76 9.61 7.04 2.80
CA PHE A 76 9.55 5.57 2.76
C PHE A 76 10.54 4.99 1.75
N ILE A 77 10.62 5.58 0.55
CA ILE A 77 11.55 5.14 -0.49
C ILE A 77 13.00 5.23 0.00
N SER A 78 13.38 6.33 0.68
CA SER A 78 14.73 6.51 1.23
C SER A 78 15.10 5.52 2.33
N LEU A 79 14.09 4.91 2.96
CA LEU A 79 14.26 3.82 3.94
C LEU A 79 14.20 2.42 3.32
N GLY A 80 14.23 2.31 1.98
CA GLY A 80 14.24 1.04 1.26
C GLY A 80 12.87 0.41 1.05
N PHE A 81 11.78 1.19 1.18
CA PHE A 81 10.43 0.68 0.95
C PHE A 81 9.95 0.91 -0.48
N LYS A 82 9.26 -0.09 -1.02
CA LYS A 82 8.37 0.08 -2.18
C LYS A 82 6.99 0.49 -1.69
N LEU A 83 6.23 1.16 -2.56
CA LEU A 83 4.90 1.67 -2.25
C LEU A 83 3.85 0.88 -3.01
N GLY A 84 2.86 0.35 -2.30
CA GLY A 84 1.77 -0.45 -2.85
C GLY A 84 0.67 0.41 -3.47
N PHE A 85 0.33 0.13 -4.72
CA PHE A 85 -0.75 0.75 -5.47
C PHE A 85 -1.73 -0.32 -5.93
N GLY A 86 -3.00 -0.17 -5.54
CA GLY A 86 -4.05 -1.16 -5.79
C GLY A 86 -5.34 -0.55 -6.30
N GLY A 87 -6.46 -1.16 -5.94
CA GLY A 87 -7.81 -0.78 -6.39
C GLY A 87 -8.15 0.70 -6.22
N ALA A 88 -7.66 1.36 -5.20
CA ALA A 88 -7.86 2.79 -4.96
C ALA A 88 -7.35 3.69 -6.10
N LEU A 89 -6.30 3.28 -6.83
CA LEU A 89 -5.75 4.00 -7.99
C LEU A 89 -6.75 4.14 -9.13
N THR A 90 -7.68 3.21 -9.23
CA THR A 90 -8.63 3.11 -10.35
C THR A 90 -9.75 4.14 -10.31
N TYR A 91 -9.91 4.85 -9.20
CA TYR A 91 -10.92 5.90 -9.07
C TYR A 91 -10.41 7.24 -9.62
N ASP A 92 -11.14 7.85 -10.56
CA ASP A 92 -10.74 9.16 -11.14
C ASP A 92 -10.64 10.27 -10.09
N ARG A 93 -11.45 10.18 -9.03
CA ARG A 93 -11.44 11.13 -7.91
C ARG A 93 -10.22 10.98 -6.98
N ALA A 94 -9.43 9.92 -7.10
CA ALA A 94 -8.23 9.68 -6.28
C ALA A 94 -7.03 10.51 -6.81
N LEU A 95 -7.21 11.82 -6.95
CA LEU A 95 -6.27 12.73 -7.62
C LEU A 95 -4.86 12.67 -7.04
N GLN A 96 -4.74 12.67 -5.71
CA GLN A 96 -3.44 12.57 -5.03
C GLN A 96 -2.72 11.26 -5.35
N LEU A 97 -3.43 10.14 -5.24
CA LEU A 97 -2.86 8.81 -5.48
C LEU A 97 -2.43 8.65 -6.94
N ARG A 98 -3.26 9.11 -7.89
CA ARG A 98 -2.95 9.10 -9.32
C ARG A 98 -1.74 9.99 -9.66
N ARG A 99 -1.65 11.16 -9.00
CA ARG A 99 -0.47 12.02 -9.11
C ARG A 99 0.79 11.33 -8.61
N LEU A 100 0.77 10.71 -7.44
CA LEU A 100 1.90 9.94 -6.90
C LEU A 100 2.31 8.79 -7.83
N ALA A 101 1.32 8.08 -8.39
CA ALA A 101 1.56 6.99 -9.33
C ALA A 101 2.31 7.46 -10.60
N VAL A 102 2.17 8.72 -11.01
CA VAL A 102 2.88 9.31 -12.15
C VAL A 102 4.23 9.90 -11.76
N GLU A 103 4.31 10.65 -10.65
CA GLU A 103 5.49 11.42 -10.26
C GLU A 103 6.59 10.57 -9.65
N LEU A 104 6.24 9.50 -8.91
CA LEU A 104 7.23 8.66 -8.24
C LEU A 104 7.99 7.78 -9.24
N PRO A 105 9.26 7.43 -8.96
CA PRO A 105 9.99 6.47 -9.79
C PRO A 105 9.25 5.15 -9.91
N LEU A 106 9.10 4.61 -11.12
CA LEU A 106 8.42 3.32 -11.33
C LEU A 106 9.13 2.19 -10.53
N SER A 107 10.44 2.29 -10.35
CA SER A 107 11.25 1.38 -9.52
C SER A 107 10.88 1.38 -8.03
N ALA A 108 10.06 2.33 -7.57
CA ALA A 108 9.59 2.40 -6.20
C ALA A 108 8.16 1.83 -6.02
N LEU A 109 7.48 1.44 -7.10
CA LEU A 109 6.08 1.02 -7.06
C LEU A 109 5.94 -0.50 -7.11
N VAL A 110 5.00 -1.03 -6.34
CA VAL A 110 4.50 -2.40 -6.46
C VAL A 110 2.99 -2.37 -6.64
N LEU A 111 2.43 -3.41 -7.26
CA LEU A 111 1.00 -3.55 -7.44
C LEU A 111 0.43 -4.54 -6.44
N GLU A 112 -0.81 -4.28 -6.02
CA GLU A 112 -1.55 -5.10 -5.08
C GLU A 112 -3.05 -5.05 -5.35
N THR A 113 -3.81 -5.94 -4.76
CA THR A 113 -5.28 -5.92 -4.79
C THR A 113 -5.88 -5.57 -3.45
N ASP A 114 -5.21 -5.94 -2.36
CA ASP A 114 -5.71 -5.93 -0.98
C ASP A 114 -7.03 -6.71 -0.83
N ALA A 115 -7.22 -7.72 -1.69
CA ALA A 115 -8.42 -8.52 -1.72
C ALA A 115 -8.69 -9.24 -0.38
N PRO A 116 -9.93 -9.26 0.11
CA PRO A 116 -11.18 -8.84 -0.54
C PRO A 116 -11.52 -7.34 -0.40
N ASP A 117 -10.68 -6.58 0.30
CA ASP A 117 -10.87 -5.15 0.57
C ASP A 117 -10.41 -4.27 -0.62
N ILE A 118 -10.62 -2.97 -0.52
CA ILE A 118 -10.24 -1.93 -1.48
C ILE A 118 -10.55 -2.30 -2.95
N PRO A 119 -11.82 -2.63 -3.29
CA PRO A 119 -12.18 -3.03 -4.64
C PRO A 119 -11.88 -1.91 -5.65
N PRO A 120 -11.40 -2.24 -6.85
CA PRO A 120 -11.30 -1.28 -7.94
C PRO A 120 -12.68 -0.74 -8.32
N HIS A 121 -12.69 0.43 -9.00
CA HIS A 121 -13.94 1.19 -9.24
C HIS A 121 -15.00 0.38 -9.99
N TRP A 122 -14.62 -0.52 -10.90
CA TRP A 122 -15.56 -1.35 -11.68
C TRP A 122 -16.27 -2.44 -10.88
N LEU A 123 -15.77 -2.77 -9.70
CA LEU A 123 -16.40 -3.69 -8.77
C LEU A 123 -17.24 -2.98 -7.70
N TYR A 124 -17.07 -1.66 -7.56
CA TYR A 124 -17.69 -0.90 -6.48
C TYR A 124 -19.13 -0.54 -6.80
N ALA A 125 -20.04 -0.95 -5.95
CA ALA A 125 -21.42 -0.46 -5.95
C ALA A 125 -21.60 0.62 -4.87
N THR A 126 -22.15 1.77 -5.24
CA THR A 126 -22.47 2.85 -4.28
C THR A 126 -23.53 2.42 -3.28
N ALA A 127 -23.67 3.15 -2.17
CA ALA A 127 -24.70 2.86 -1.19
C ALA A 127 -26.11 2.89 -1.80
N ALA A 128 -26.40 3.83 -2.71
CA ALA A 128 -27.65 3.91 -3.43
C ALA A 128 -27.89 2.71 -4.35
N GLN A 129 -26.86 2.29 -5.08
CA GLN A 129 -26.95 1.10 -5.94
C GLN A 129 -27.18 -0.18 -5.13
N ARG A 130 -26.48 -0.34 -3.99
CA ARG A 130 -26.72 -1.49 -3.09
C ARG A 130 -28.14 -1.48 -2.50
N ALA A 131 -28.66 -0.31 -2.12
CA ALA A 131 -30.02 -0.17 -1.65
C ALA A 131 -31.05 -0.51 -2.74
N ALA A 132 -30.69 -0.31 -4.02
CA ALA A 132 -31.48 -0.70 -5.19
C ALA A 132 -31.28 -2.19 -5.59
N GLY A 133 -30.57 -3.00 -4.79
CA GLY A 133 -30.38 -4.44 -5.03
C GLY A 133 -29.13 -4.81 -5.84
N GLN A 134 -28.28 -3.85 -6.21
CA GLN A 134 -27.01 -4.16 -6.88
C GLN A 134 -26.02 -4.76 -5.87
N THR A 135 -25.46 -5.91 -6.19
CA THR A 135 -24.41 -6.54 -5.35
C THR A 135 -23.07 -5.87 -5.58
N GLN A 136 -22.29 -5.74 -4.48
CA GLN A 136 -20.88 -5.38 -4.56
C GLN A 136 -20.12 -6.49 -5.29
N GLY A 137 -19.31 -6.14 -6.28
CA GLY A 137 -18.38 -7.09 -6.89
C GLY A 137 -17.30 -7.52 -5.88
N ARG A 138 -16.89 -8.79 -5.97
CA ARG A 138 -15.82 -9.32 -5.12
C ARG A 138 -14.46 -8.90 -5.65
N ASN A 139 -13.66 -8.28 -4.79
CA ASN A 139 -12.26 -8.05 -5.12
C ASN A 139 -11.44 -9.33 -4.93
N GLU A 140 -10.56 -9.62 -5.89
CA GLU A 140 -9.74 -10.83 -5.89
C GLU A 140 -8.40 -10.59 -6.62
N PRO A 141 -7.38 -11.45 -6.43
CA PRO A 141 -6.06 -11.27 -7.09
C PRO A 141 -6.13 -11.22 -8.61
N ALA A 142 -7.16 -11.80 -9.24
CA ALA A 142 -7.38 -11.75 -10.69
C ALA A 142 -7.61 -10.33 -11.24
N GLU A 143 -7.93 -9.35 -10.38
CA GLU A 143 -8.07 -7.94 -10.78
C GLU A 143 -6.73 -7.23 -11.03
N LEU A 144 -5.60 -7.83 -10.60
CA LEU A 144 -4.28 -7.20 -10.68
C LEU A 144 -3.88 -6.76 -12.10
N PRO A 145 -4.09 -7.55 -13.17
CA PRO A 145 -3.74 -7.11 -14.52
C PRO A 145 -4.50 -5.87 -14.98
N ARG A 146 -5.77 -5.75 -14.58
CA ARG A 146 -6.60 -4.60 -14.92
C ARG A 146 -6.21 -3.34 -14.12
N ILE A 147 -5.81 -3.51 -12.86
CA ILE A 147 -5.21 -2.43 -12.05
C ILE A 147 -3.88 -1.98 -12.68
N ALA A 148 -3.04 -2.93 -13.12
CA ALA A 148 -1.79 -2.65 -13.81
C ALA A 148 -2.01 -1.83 -15.10
N GLN A 149 -3.07 -2.12 -15.86
CA GLN A 149 -3.42 -1.35 -17.05
C GLN A 149 -3.72 0.12 -16.71
N VAL A 150 -4.43 0.39 -15.61
CA VAL A 150 -4.68 1.78 -15.16
C VAL A 150 -3.36 2.50 -14.86
N LEU A 151 -2.39 1.84 -14.24
CA LEU A 151 -1.07 2.44 -14.00
C LEU A 151 -0.32 2.70 -15.32
N ALA A 152 -0.38 1.74 -16.26
CA ALA A 152 0.22 1.87 -17.59
C ALA A 152 -0.35 3.08 -18.35
N ASP A 153 -1.66 3.21 -18.37
CA ASP A 153 -2.37 4.31 -19.03
C ASP A 153 -2.01 5.67 -18.40
N LEU A 154 -1.96 5.74 -17.07
CA LEU A 154 -1.58 6.97 -16.35
C LEU A 154 -0.16 7.43 -16.66
N ARG A 155 0.76 6.49 -16.87
CA ARG A 155 2.17 6.77 -17.13
C ARG A 155 2.51 6.87 -18.62
N GLY A 156 1.61 6.48 -19.50
CA GLY A 156 1.85 6.43 -20.94
C GLY A 156 2.91 5.40 -21.35
N ILE A 157 2.99 4.27 -20.63
CA ILE A 157 3.92 3.16 -20.88
C ILE A 157 3.15 1.86 -21.13
N SER A 158 3.83 0.81 -21.62
CA SER A 158 3.16 -0.46 -21.89
C SER A 158 2.80 -1.22 -20.60
N LEU A 159 1.76 -2.06 -20.69
CA LEU A 159 1.40 -2.99 -19.62
C LEU A 159 2.54 -3.97 -19.30
N ASP A 160 3.26 -4.43 -20.33
CA ASP A 160 4.39 -5.33 -20.16
C ASP A 160 5.53 -4.68 -19.36
N GLU A 161 5.80 -3.40 -19.60
CA GLU A 161 6.79 -2.64 -18.82
C GLU A 161 6.37 -2.49 -17.36
N VAL A 162 5.10 -2.12 -17.11
CA VAL A 162 4.56 -2.04 -15.74
C VAL A 162 4.69 -3.40 -15.06
N ALA A 163 4.25 -4.48 -15.70
CA ALA A 163 4.29 -5.82 -15.14
C ALA A 163 5.73 -6.27 -14.83
N ALA A 164 6.67 -6.05 -15.76
CA ALA A 164 8.07 -6.43 -15.57
C ALA A 164 8.72 -5.66 -14.41
N VAL A 165 8.55 -4.34 -14.38
CA VAL A 165 9.20 -3.50 -13.35
C VAL A 165 8.57 -3.72 -11.98
N THR A 166 7.24 -3.74 -11.87
CA THR A 166 6.59 -3.93 -10.55
C THR A 166 6.81 -5.32 -9.99
N ARG A 167 6.91 -6.36 -10.85
CA ARG A 167 7.34 -7.70 -10.43
C ARG A 167 8.77 -7.70 -9.91
N ALA A 168 9.71 -7.06 -10.60
CA ALA A 168 11.09 -6.96 -10.15
C ALA A 168 11.18 -6.22 -8.80
N ASN A 169 10.43 -5.14 -8.63
CA ASN A 169 10.35 -4.38 -7.38
C ASN A 169 9.80 -5.23 -6.22
N ALA A 170 8.79 -6.06 -6.47
CA ALA A 170 8.22 -6.95 -5.45
C ALA A 170 9.24 -8.00 -5.00
N ILE A 171 10.00 -8.59 -5.93
CA ILE A 171 11.07 -9.55 -5.63
C ILE A 171 12.21 -8.86 -4.85
N GLU A 172 12.57 -7.62 -5.22
CA GLU A 172 13.58 -6.83 -4.50
C GLU A 172 13.14 -6.52 -3.07
N ALA A 173 11.87 -6.10 -2.89
CA ALA A 173 11.32 -5.79 -1.57
C ALA A 173 11.17 -7.04 -0.69
N LEU A 174 10.91 -8.19 -1.28
CA LEU A 174 10.67 -9.46 -0.60
C LEU A 174 11.59 -10.56 -1.19
N PRO A 175 12.89 -10.54 -0.88
CA PRO A 175 13.90 -11.35 -1.58
C PRO A 175 13.77 -12.86 -1.38
N ARG A 176 12.87 -13.30 -0.48
CA ARG A 176 12.55 -14.72 -0.30
C ARG A 176 11.37 -15.21 -1.19
N LEU A 177 10.73 -14.31 -1.93
CA LEU A 177 9.81 -14.66 -3.01
C LEU A 177 10.62 -15.13 -4.22
N LYS A 178 10.84 -16.44 -4.32
CA LYS A 178 11.52 -17.05 -5.45
C LYS A 178 10.57 -17.98 -6.20
#